data_63b4e41354373a9c863d93678146202e
#
_entry.id   63b4e41354373a9c863d93678146202e
#
_cell.length_a   1.000
_cell.length_b   1.000
_cell.length_c   1.000
_cell.angle_alpha   90.00
_cell.angle_beta   90.00
_cell.angle_gamma   90.00
#
_symmetry.space_group_name_H-M   'P 1'
#
loop_
_entity.id
_entity.type
_entity.pdbx_description
1 polymer ?
#
loop_
_entity_poly.entity_id
_entity_poly.type
_entity_poly.pdbx_seq_one_letter_code
_entity_poly.pdbx_strand_id
1 'polypeptide(L)'
;MSANYTFDADLDTVLQAASNEELAPLVQFIKASSFSERLTSDDSFVRYYPNHARYCHVISAEIRAFGGHTIVNLLRGGKGPDYHTVVADVLKHMKIDYQEDDNIFELERKLIAYVMKDMYGRMDNEQRELIVSEVKQYQANDGALVVKALEKGDLAQLSPKALLLLSSVISSSIAKIMGVSVSISNALGSALGQSANKIQTLLNMSVDVLYSIFNSIYEFGGPAYKVTVPCVIHVAMLRVKQSSCLLEYQKPCDPNLTLTHTT
;
A
#
# COMPACT_ATOMS: atom_id res chain seq x y z
N MET A 1 26.53 -3.00 12.10
CA MET A 1 27.14 -2.40 10.89
C MET A 1 26.02 -1.72 10.10
N SER A 2 26.06 -0.39 9.99
CA SER A 2 25.07 0.34 9.18
C SER A 2 25.17 -0.17 7.74
N ALA A 3 24.09 -0.78 7.23
CA ALA A 3 24.01 -1.15 5.83
C ALA A 3 24.30 0.10 4.99
N ASN A 4 25.06 -0.04 3.88
CA ASN A 4 25.33 1.03 2.92
C ASN A 4 23.99 1.52 2.33
N TYR A 5 23.31 2.39 3.08
CA TYR A 5 22.06 2.99 2.67
C TYR A 5 22.30 3.95 1.50
N THR A 6 21.48 3.82 0.47
CA THR A 6 21.42 4.76 -0.65
C THR A 6 19.98 5.26 -0.75
N PHE A 7 19.79 6.57 -0.73
CA PHE A 7 18.49 7.20 -0.85
C PHE A 7 17.82 6.80 -2.18
N ASP A 8 16.55 6.44 -2.11
CA ASP A 8 15.69 6.08 -3.23
C ASP A 8 14.49 7.02 -3.25
N ALA A 9 14.42 7.89 -4.24
CA ALA A 9 13.40 8.94 -4.29
C ALA A 9 11.97 8.36 -4.33
N ASP A 10 11.78 7.22 -5.00
CA ASP A 10 10.46 6.60 -5.14
C ASP A 10 9.95 5.98 -3.84
N LEU A 11 10.84 5.52 -2.96
CA LEU A 11 10.47 4.90 -1.70
C LEU A 11 10.64 5.83 -0.51
N ASP A 12 11.82 6.42 -0.38
CA ASP A 12 12.18 7.15 0.85
C ASP A 12 11.36 8.41 1.05
N THR A 13 10.95 9.08 -0.03
CA THR A 13 10.06 10.25 0.05
C THR A 13 8.72 9.87 0.71
N VAL A 14 8.16 8.71 0.33
CA VAL A 14 6.90 8.22 0.91
C VAL A 14 7.08 7.84 2.37
N LEU A 15 8.15 7.12 2.71
CA LEU A 15 8.39 6.67 4.08
C LEU A 15 8.70 7.83 5.02
N GLN A 16 9.43 8.86 4.57
CA GLN A 16 9.74 10.05 5.37
C GLN A 16 8.53 10.93 5.65
N ALA A 17 7.55 10.93 4.75
CA ALA A 17 6.30 11.67 4.91
C ALA A 17 5.22 10.90 5.69
N ALA A 18 5.44 9.62 5.98
CA ALA A 18 4.49 8.76 6.70
C ALA A 18 4.62 8.92 8.21
N SER A 19 3.49 8.83 8.92
CA SER A 19 3.46 8.82 10.38
C SER A 19 4.00 7.50 10.95
N ASN A 20 4.24 7.50 12.26
CA ASN A 20 4.70 6.30 12.97
C ASN A 20 3.71 5.13 12.85
N GLU A 21 2.43 5.42 12.96
CA GLU A 21 1.33 4.47 12.83
C GLU A 21 1.23 3.89 11.42
N GLU A 22 1.54 4.70 10.41
CA GLU A 22 1.54 4.29 9.01
C GLU A 22 2.75 3.45 8.63
N LEU A 23 3.87 3.63 9.29
CA LEU A 23 5.06 2.80 9.09
C LEU A 23 4.99 1.47 9.84
N ALA A 24 4.20 1.38 10.91
CA ALA A 24 4.11 0.18 11.74
C ALA A 24 3.74 -1.10 10.96
N PRO A 25 2.80 -1.11 9.99
CA PRO A 25 2.51 -2.30 9.18
C PRO A 25 3.73 -2.82 8.42
N LEU A 26 4.53 -1.94 7.82
CA LEU A 26 5.74 -2.33 7.09
C LEU A 26 6.72 -3.08 7.99
N VAL A 27 6.94 -2.55 9.19
CA VAL A 27 7.80 -3.19 10.19
C VAL A 27 7.27 -4.56 10.59
N GLN A 28 5.95 -4.70 10.76
CA GLN A 28 5.35 -5.98 11.12
C GLN A 28 5.43 -6.99 9.96
N PHE A 29 5.22 -6.56 8.70
CA PHE A 29 5.38 -7.42 7.53
C PHE A 29 6.82 -7.96 7.43
N ILE A 30 7.83 -7.10 7.63
CA ILE A 30 9.23 -7.51 7.63
C ILE A 30 9.52 -8.48 8.80
N LYS A 31 9.01 -8.17 10.00
CA LYS A 31 9.20 -9.02 11.20
C LYS A 31 8.52 -10.39 11.10
N ALA A 32 7.43 -10.50 10.35
CA ALA A 32 6.76 -11.78 10.12
C ALA A 32 7.56 -12.74 9.22
N SER A 33 8.63 -12.24 8.58
CA SER A 33 9.52 -13.05 7.75
C SER A 33 10.54 -13.82 8.57
N SER A 34 11.02 -14.94 8.02
CA SER A 34 12.16 -15.69 8.56
C SER A 34 13.51 -14.95 8.42
N PHE A 35 13.53 -13.78 7.77
CA PHE A 35 14.74 -12.98 7.52
C PHE A 35 14.73 -11.65 8.29
N SER A 36 13.95 -11.57 9.36
CA SER A 36 13.80 -10.34 10.17
C SER A 36 15.03 -9.95 10.98
N GLU A 37 16.02 -10.83 11.11
CA GLU A 37 17.23 -10.61 11.93
C GLU A 37 17.99 -9.35 11.50
N ARG A 38 18.04 -9.05 10.21
CA ARG A 38 18.73 -7.88 9.70
C ARG A 38 18.09 -6.57 10.19
N LEU A 39 16.75 -6.47 10.16
CA LEU A 39 16.03 -5.33 10.72
C LEU A 39 16.23 -5.25 12.23
N THR A 40 16.02 -6.35 12.94
CA THR A 40 15.97 -6.37 14.42
C THR A 40 17.34 -6.22 15.07
N SER A 41 18.42 -6.48 14.34
CA SER A 41 19.80 -6.26 14.79
C SER A 41 20.40 -4.91 14.36
N ASP A 42 19.68 -4.09 13.59
CA ASP A 42 20.17 -2.76 13.20
C ASP A 42 20.19 -1.80 14.40
N ASP A 43 21.28 -1.06 14.55
CA ASP A 43 21.51 -0.15 15.68
C ASP A 43 20.40 0.91 15.79
N SER A 44 19.86 1.39 14.67
CA SER A 44 18.79 2.39 14.63
C SER A 44 17.46 1.77 15.06
N PHE A 45 17.17 0.54 14.63
CA PHE A 45 16.00 -0.20 15.09
C PHE A 45 16.07 -0.43 16.60
N VAL A 46 17.16 -0.99 17.10
CA VAL A 46 17.34 -1.29 18.54
C VAL A 46 17.19 -0.03 19.39
N ARG A 47 17.72 1.10 18.88
CA ARG A 47 17.71 2.38 19.61
C ARG A 47 16.35 3.06 19.63
N TYR A 48 15.60 2.99 18.55
CA TYR A 48 14.44 3.85 18.35
C TYR A 48 13.10 3.11 18.33
N TYR A 49 13.09 1.77 18.30
CA TYR A 49 11.83 1.02 18.36
C TYR A 49 11.03 1.39 19.63
N PRO A 50 9.73 1.66 19.56
CA PRO A 50 8.81 1.53 18.41
C PRO A 50 8.62 2.84 17.60
N ASN A 51 9.54 3.81 17.64
CA ASN A 51 9.44 5.03 16.85
C ASN A 51 9.99 4.80 15.43
N HIS A 52 9.13 4.30 14.53
CA HIS A 52 9.49 3.86 13.19
C HIS A 52 10.01 4.99 12.30
N ALA A 53 9.51 6.21 12.47
CA ALA A 53 9.94 7.38 11.71
C ALA A 53 11.44 7.69 11.90
N ARG A 54 12.03 7.29 13.04
CA ARG A 54 13.45 7.52 13.34
C ARG A 54 14.39 6.59 12.59
N TYR A 55 13.88 5.52 12.00
CA TYR A 55 14.65 4.55 11.23
C TYR A 55 13.98 4.13 9.92
N CYS A 56 13.20 5.03 9.31
CA CYS A 56 12.55 4.76 8.02
C CYS A 56 13.54 4.36 6.91
N HIS A 57 14.78 4.85 6.95
CA HIS A 57 15.86 4.44 6.05
C HIS A 57 16.22 2.95 6.19
N VAL A 58 16.11 2.37 7.39
CA VAL A 58 16.33 0.93 7.60
C VAL A 58 15.16 0.15 7.00
N ILE A 59 13.92 0.62 7.19
CA ILE A 59 12.72 0.03 6.59
C ILE A 59 12.86 0.01 5.05
N SER A 60 13.29 1.14 4.47
CA SER A 60 13.57 1.26 3.02
C SER A 60 14.60 0.23 2.55
N ALA A 61 15.72 0.15 3.25
CA ALA A 61 16.80 -0.80 2.93
C ALA A 61 16.32 -2.26 2.98
N GLU A 62 15.45 -2.60 3.94
CA GLU A 62 14.90 -3.94 4.07
C GLU A 62 13.91 -4.27 2.94
N ILE A 63 12.96 -3.38 2.62
CA ILE A 63 12.02 -3.57 1.50
C ILE A 63 12.78 -3.84 0.20
N ARG A 64 13.81 -3.05 -0.08
CA ARG A 64 14.64 -3.20 -1.28
C ARG A 64 15.48 -4.48 -1.26
N ALA A 65 15.95 -4.89 -0.09
CA ALA A 65 16.71 -6.14 0.05
C ALA A 65 15.84 -7.39 -0.23
N PHE A 66 14.57 -7.38 0.14
CA PHE A 66 13.63 -8.45 -0.18
C PHE A 66 13.26 -8.49 -1.68
N GLY A 67 13.24 -7.34 -2.37
CA GLY A 67 12.91 -7.24 -3.79
C GLY A 67 13.97 -7.77 -4.75
N GLY A 68 15.19 -8.04 -4.28
CA GLY A 68 16.25 -8.59 -5.13
C GLY A 68 16.37 -10.11 -4.99
N HIS A 69 16.55 -10.83 -6.09
CA HIS A 69 17.00 -12.22 -6.01
C HIS A 69 18.25 -12.30 -5.15
N THR A 70 18.27 -13.18 -4.15
CA THR A 70 19.37 -13.33 -3.16
C THR A 70 20.76 -13.40 -3.81
N ILE A 71 20.89 -14.03 -4.98
CA ILE A 71 22.13 -14.14 -5.73
C ILE A 71 22.57 -12.80 -6.33
N VAL A 72 21.62 -12.01 -6.85
CA VAL A 72 21.90 -10.70 -7.46
C VAL A 72 22.27 -9.67 -6.38
N ASN A 73 21.64 -9.75 -5.20
CA ASN A 73 21.96 -8.89 -4.06
C ASN A 73 23.37 -9.17 -3.52
N LEU A 74 23.80 -10.43 -3.50
CA LEU A 74 25.18 -10.79 -3.12
C LEU A 74 26.20 -10.20 -4.09
N LEU A 75 25.93 -10.24 -5.40
CA LEU A 75 26.79 -9.66 -6.43
C LEU A 75 26.83 -8.12 -6.40
N ARG A 76 25.80 -7.46 -5.88
CA ARG A 76 25.72 -6.00 -5.72
C ARG A 76 26.29 -5.49 -4.38
N GLY A 77 27.05 -6.31 -3.66
CA GLY A 77 27.64 -5.92 -2.38
C GLY A 77 26.62 -5.70 -1.26
N GLY A 78 25.48 -6.40 -1.31
CA GLY A 78 24.42 -6.33 -0.31
C GLY A 78 23.48 -5.11 -0.46
N LYS A 79 23.61 -4.30 -1.51
CA LYS A 79 22.68 -3.23 -1.85
C LYS A 79 21.49 -3.82 -2.61
N GLY A 80 20.28 -3.62 -2.09
CA GLY A 80 19.04 -3.93 -2.82
C GLY A 80 18.94 -3.12 -4.12
N PRO A 81 18.10 -3.54 -5.09
CA PRO A 81 17.77 -2.74 -6.26
C PRO A 81 17.06 -1.44 -5.85
N ASP A 82 16.86 -0.52 -6.80
CA ASP A 82 15.93 0.59 -6.59
C ASP A 82 14.48 0.10 -6.44
N TYR A 83 13.64 0.95 -5.85
CA TYR A 83 12.26 0.55 -5.55
C TYR A 83 11.43 0.33 -6.82
N HIS A 84 11.68 1.09 -7.88
CA HIS A 84 11.05 0.87 -9.18
C HIS A 84 11.30 -0.56 -9.69
N THR A 85 12.53 -1.02 -9.63
CA THR A 85 12.90 -2.40 -9.97
C THR A 85 12.20 -3.42 -9.08
N VAL A 86 12.10 -3.15 -7.76
CA VAL A 86 11.37 -4.03 -6.83
C VAL A 86 9.91 -4.20 -7.25
N VAL A 87 9.22 -3.10 -7.59
CA VAL A 87 7.82 -3.15 -8.01
C VAL A 87 7.67 -3.85 -9.37
N ALA A 88 8.54 -3.55 -10.33
CA ALA A 88 8.56 -4.23 -11.63
C ALA A 88 8.75 -5.75 -11.49
N ASP A 89 9.66 -6.19 -10.62
CA ASP A 89 9.87 -7.62 -10.32
C ASP A 89 8.63 -8.27 -9.69
N VAL A 90 7.89 -7.55 -8.83
CA VAL A 90 6.61 -8.02 -8.28
C VAL A 90 5.59 -8.20 -9.41
N LEU A 91 5.42 -7.21 -10.29
CA LEU A 91 4.48 -7.30 -11.42
C LEU A 91 4.82 -8.47 -12.34
N LYS A 92 6.09 -8.59 -12.72
CA LYS A 92 6.60 -9.69 -13.55
C LYS A 92 6.33 -11.04 -12.91
N HIS A 93 6.57 -11.17 -11.61
CA HIS A 93 6.32 -12.38 -10.85
C HIS A 93 4.84 -12.76 -10.85
N MET A 94 3.97 -11.77 -10.67
CA MET A 94 2.52 -11.95 -10.68
C MET A 94 1.93 -12.03 -12.10
N LYS A 95 2.76 -11.98 -13.15
CA LYS A 95 2.36 -11.98 -14.57
C LYS A 95 1.39 -10.84 -14.91
N ILE A 96 1.65 -9.66 -14.33
CA ILE A 96 0.92 -8.44 -14.62
C ILE A 96 1.68 -7.69 -15.72
N ASP A 97 1.00 -7.34 -16.81
CA ASP A 97 1.60 -6.62 -17.92
C ASP A 97 1.92 -5.17 -17.54
N TYR A 98 3.14 -4.74 -17.86
CA TYR A 98 3.61 -3.36 -17.66
C TYR A 98 4.55 -2.95 -18.80
N GLN A 99 4.78 -1.66 -18.95
CA GLN A 99 5.75 -1.11 -19.89
C GLN A 99 7.04 -0.74 -19.14
N GLU A 100 8.19 -0.83 -19.82
CA GLU A 100 9.49 -0.52 -19.19
C GLU A 100 9.62 0.97 -18.79
N ASP A 101 8.88 1.86 -19.45
CA ASP A 101 8.81 3.30 -19.19
C ASP A 101 7.66 3.71 -18.25
N ASP A 102 6.88 2.76 -17.74
CA ASP A 102 5.87 3.05 -16.70
C ASP A 102 6.54 3.67 -15.47
N ASN A 103 6.05 4.80 -15.01
CA ASN A 103 6.52 5.39 -13.76
C ASN A 103 6.03 4.60 -12.53
N ILE A 104 6.57 4.90 -11.35
CA ILE A 104 6.25 4.16 -10.14
C ILE A 104 4.75 4.15 -9.79
N PHE A 105 4.03 5.26 -10.04
CA PHE A 105 2.58 5.33 -9.82
C PHE A 105 1.81 4.36 -10.71
N GLU A 106 2.23 4.24 -11.98
CA GLU A 106 1.62 3.32 -12.94
C GLU A 106 1.83 1.86 -12.52
N LEU A 107 3.06 1.50 -12.12
CA LEU A 107 3.38 0.15 -11.67
C LEU A 107 2.58 -0.22 -10.42
N GLU A 108 2.59 0.64 -9.40
CA GLU A 108 1.83 0.43 -8.17
C GLU A 108 0.32 0.35 -8.43
N ARG A 109 -0.23 1.20 -9.31
CA ARG A 109 -1.64 1.18 -9.69
C ARG A 109 -2.03 -0.12 -10.38
N LYS A 110 -1.18 -0.65 -11.27
CA LYS A 110 -1.41 -1.94 -11.93
C LYS A 110 -1.47 -3.09 -10.91
N LEU A 111 -0.59 -3.07 -9.91
CA LEU A 111 -0.63 -4.05 -8.83
C LEU A 111 -1.94 -3.97 -8.02
N ILE A 112 -2.33 -2.76 -7.59
CA ILE A 112 -3.58 -2.53 -6.86
C ILE A 112 -4.78 -2.98 -7.70
N ALA A 113 -4.78 -2.65 -9.00
CA ALA A 113 -5.85 -3.01 -9.93
C ALA A 113 -6.01 -4.53 -10.06
N TYR A 114 -4.91 -5.25 -10.21
CA TYR A 114 -4.88 -6.70 -10.31
C TYR A 114 -5.43 -7.37 -9.05
N VAL A 115 -4.92 -6.98 -7.89
CA VAL A 115 -5.36 -7.53 -6.60
C VAL A 115 -6.82 -7.20 -6.33
N MET A 116 -7.24 -5.96 -6.61
CA MET A 116 -8.62 -5.53 -6.40
C MET A 116 -9.60 -6.26 -7.31
N LYS A 117 -9.25 -6.49 -8.57
CA LYS A 117 -10.06 -7.29 -9.52
C LYS A 117 -10.29 -8.71 -9.00
N ASP A 118 -9.24 -9.38 -8.54
CA ASP A 118 -9.33 -10.73 -8.00
C ASP A 118 -10.20 -10.76 -6.72
N MET A 119 -9.98 -9.80 -5.82
CA MET A 119 -10.81 -9.64 -4.60
C MET A 119 -12.28 -9.41 -4.96
N TYR A 120 -12.58 -8.47 -5.86
CA TYR A 120 -13.93 -8.13 -6.27
C TYR A 120 -14.64 -9.33 -6.91
N GLY A 121 -13.93 -10.11 -7.72
CA GLY A 121 -14.45 -11.33 -8.33
C GLY A 121 -14.89 -12.41 -7.33
N ARG A 122 -14.27 -12.43 -6.15
CA ARG A 122 -14.55 -13.42 -5.07
C ARG A 122 -15.53 -12.91 -4.01
N MET A 123 -15.86 -11.62 -4.02
CA MET A 123 -16.86 -11.02 -3.13
C MET A 123 -18.26 -11.55 -3.44
N ASP A 124 -19.08 -11.71 -2.41
CA ASP A 124 -20.51 -11.89 -2.57
C ASP A 124 -21.23 -10.58 -2.98
N ASN A 125 -22.51 -10.65 -3.25
CA ASN A 125 -23.26 -9.49 -3.75
C ASN A 125 -23.31 -8.34 -2.72
N GLU A 126 -23.46 -8.63 -1.43
CA GLU A 126 -23.52 -7.63 -0.38
C GLU A 126 -22.19 -6.88 -0.26
N GLN A 127 -21.09 -7.61 -0.31
CA GLN A 127 -19.75 -7.04 -0.27
C GLN A 127 -19.44 -6.18 -1.51
N ARG A 128 -19.87 -6.63 -2.71
CA ARG A 128 -19.74 -5.85 -3.96
C ARG A 128 -20.55 -4.56 -3.92
N GLU A 129 -21.77 -4.63 -3.45
CA GLU A 129 -22.62 -3.45 -3.30
C GLU A 129 -22.02 -2.46 -2.30
N LEU A 130 -21.49 -2.95 -1.18
CA LEU A 130 -20.89 -2.12 -0.16
C LEU A 130 -19.64 -1.41 -0.70
N ILE A 131 -18.71 -2.11 -1.36
CA ILE A 131 -17.50 -1.48 -1.90
C ILE A 131 -17.83 -0.47 -3.00
N VAL A 132 -18.77 -0.81 -3.89
CA VAL A 132 -19.22 0.11 -4.94
C VAL A 132 -19.86 1.36 -4.34
N SER A 133 -20.70 1.21 -3.31
CA SER A 133 -21.35 2.34 -2.64
C SER A 133 -20.35 3.29 -1.96
N GLU A 134 -19.31 2.73 -1.35
CA GLU A 134 -18.27 3.53 -0.69
C GLU A 134 -17.34 4.23 -1.71
N VAL A 135 -16.89 3.53 -2.74
CA VAL A 135 -16.05 4.11 -3.80
C VAL A 135 -16.81 5.22 -4.55
N LYS A 136 -18.08 5.00 -4.80
CA LYS A 136 -18.98 5.95 -5.49
C LYS A 136 -19.05 7.32 -4.80
N GLN A 137 -18.93 7.39 -3.48
CA GLN A 137 -18.92 8.66 -2.74
C GLN A 137 -17.74 9.56 -3.15
N TYR A 138 -16.65 8.96 -3.62
CA TYR A 138 -15.44 9.66 -4.05
C TYR A 138 -15.31 9.76 -5.58
N GLN A 139 -16.24 9.17 -6.34
CA GLN A 139 -16.18 9.08 -7.80
C GLN A 139 -17.36 9.81 -8.49
N ALA A 140 -17.66 11.03 -8.07
CA ALA A 140 -18.73 11.85 -8.65
C ALA A 140 -20.08 11.11 -8.80
N ASN A 141 -20.38 10.15 -7.94
CA ASN A 141 -21.56 9.28 -7.94
C ASN A 141 -21.74 8.37 -9.18
N ASP A 142 -20.69 8.17 -9.97
CA ASP A 142 -20.73 7.24 -11.12
C ASP A 142 -20.46 5.79 -10.70
N GLY A 143 -21.52 5.10 -10.29
CA GLY A 143 -21.44 3.70 -9.89
C GLY A 143 -21.14 2.74 -11.05
N ALA A 144 -21.57 3.06 -12.28
CA ALA A 144 -21.33 2.22 -13.44
C ALA A 144 -19.84 2.22 -13.82
N LEU A 145 -19.18 3.38 -13.74
CA LEU A 145 -17.74 3.50 -13.92
C LEU A 145 -16.97 2.69 -12.86
N VAL A 146 -17.41 2.77 -11.59
CA VAL A 146 -16.78 2.02 -10.50
C VAL A 146 -16.88 0.52 -10.73
N VAL A 147 -18.06 -0.01 -11.01
CA VAL A 147 -18.26 -1.45 -11.30
C VAL A 147 -17.37 -1.89 -12.45
N LYS A 148 -17.39 -1.15 -13.57
CA LYS A 148 -16.56 -1.44 -14.74
C LYS A 148 -15.07 -1.43 -14.41
N ALA A 149 -14.61 -0.48 -13.60
CA ALA A 149 -13.21 -0.40 -13.18
C ALA A 149 -12.79 -1.62 -12.35
N LEU A 150 -13.63 -2.04 -11.41
CA LEU A 150 -13.37 -3.19 -10.54
C LEU A 150 -13.40 -4.52 -11.31
N GLU A 151 -14.39 -4.72 -12.20
CA GLU A 151 -14.52 -5.94 -13.00
C GLU A 151 -13.39 -6.10 -14.02
N LYS A 152 -12.99 -5.02 -14.66
CA LYS A 152 -11.92 -5.04 -15.67
C LYS A 152 -10.52 -4.97 -15.07
N GLY A 153 -10.39 -4.48 -13.84
CA GLY A 153 -9.11 -4.17 -13.23
C GLY A 153 -8.43 -2.98 -13.90
N ASP A 154 -9.21 -1.95 -14.26
CA ASP A 154 -8.70 -0.69 -14.79
C ASP A 154 -9.12 0.46 -13.87
N LEU A 155 -8.20 0.85 -13.00
CA LEU A 155 -8.43 1.89 -11.99
C LEU A 155 -7.96 3.29 -12.46
N ALA A 156 -7.54 3.45 -13.72
CA ALA A 156 -6.97 4.71 -14.22
C ALA A 156 -7.96 5.88 -14.18
N GLN A 157 -9.26 5.58 -14.29
CA GLN A 157 -10.33 6.57 -14.28
C GLN A 157 -10.84 6.92 -12.87
N LEU A 158 -10.35 6.24 -11.83
CA LEU A 158 -10.80 6.50 -10.47
C LEU A 158 -10.09 7.72 -9.88
N SER A 159 -10.84 8.46 -9.05
CA SER A 159 -10.28 9.57 -8.29
C SER A 159 -9.22 9.10 -7.28
N PRO A 160 -8.28 9.96 -6.86
CA PRO A 160 -7.29 9.60 -5.85
C PRO A 160 -7.90 9.09 -4.54
N LYS A 161 -9.02 9.65 -4.08
CA LYS A 161 -9.72 9.17 -2.87
C LYS A 161 -10.38 7.80 -3.06
N ALA A 162 -10.96 7.53 -4.22
CA ALA A 162 -11.49 6.22 -4.56
C ALA A 162 -10.36 5.18 -4.59
N LEU A 163 -9.22 5.52 -5.20
CA LEU A 163 -8.05 4.66 -5.23
C LEU A 163 -7.45 4.44 -3.83
N LEU A 164 -7.43 5.48 -2.98
CA LEU A 164 -7.00 5.38 -1.59
C LEU A 164 -7.88 4.40 -0.81
N LEU A 165 -9.21 4.47 -0.97
CA LEU A 165 -10.14 3.55 -0.32
C LEU A 165 -9.83 2.10 -0.72
N LEU A 166 -9.70 1.82 -2.02
CA LEU A 166 -9.44 0.48 -2.53
C LEU A 166 -8.08 -0.07 -2.04
N SER A 167 -7.01 0.72 -2.13
CA SER A 167 -5.69 0.32 -1.65
C SER A 167 -5.67 0.08 -0.14
N SER A 168 -6.47 0.83 0.61
CA SER A 168 -6.63 0.66 2.07
C SER A 168 -7.34 -0.65 2.41
N VAL A 169 -8.38 -1.04 1.65
CA VAL A 169 -9.06 -2.33 1.80
C VAL A 169 -8.07 -3.47 1.58
N ILE A 170 -7.28 -3.41 0.52
CA ILE A 170 -6.27 -4.44 0.21
C ILE A 170 -5.23 -4.52 1.33
N SER A 171 -4.62 -3.39 1.69
CA SER A 171 -3.56 -3.36 2.71
C SER A 171 -4.04 -3.87 4.07
N SER A 172 -5.26 -3.50 4.47
CA SER A 172 -5.88 -3.97 5.72
C SER A 172 -6.19 -5.47 5.67
N SER A 173 -6.62 -5.97 4.53
CA SER A 173 -6.87 -7.41 4.31
C SER A 173 -5.58 -8.22 4.47
N ILE A 174 -4.49 -7.72 3.90
CA ILE A 174 -3.15 -8.33 4.03
C ILE A 174 -2.71 -8.36 5.49
N ALA A 175 -2.81 -7.24 6.19
CA ALA A 175 -2.45 -7.14 7.60
C ALA A 175 -3.21 -8.18 8.44
N LYS A 176 -4.52 -8.31 8.20
CA LYS A 176 -5.36 -9.32 8.87
C LYS A 176 -4.88 -10.75 8.63
N ILE A 177 -4.56 -11.11 7.38
CA ILE A 177 -4.08 -12.46 7.02
C ILE A 177 -2.73 -12.75 7.68
N MET A 178 -1.84 -11.78 7.70
CA MET A 178 -0.51 -11.92 8.30
C MET A 178 -0.54 -11.88 9.84
N GLY A 179 -1.73 -11.76 10.46
CA GLY A 179 -1.87 -11.65 11.92
C GLY A 179 -1.27 -10.34 12.47
N VAL A 180 -1.15 -9.32 11.62
CA VAL A 180 -0.60 -8.02 11.99
C VAL A 180 -1.70 -7.18 12.63
N SER A 181 -1.56 -6.93 13.93
CA SER A 181 -2.51 -6.11 14.72
C SER A 181 -2.25 -4.63 14.49
N VAL A 182 -2.52 -4.13 13.28
CA VAL A 182 -2.37 -2.71 12.95
C VAL A 182 -3.70 -2.15 12.50
N SER A 183 -4.10 -1.04 13.11
CA SER A 183 -5.31 -0.31 12.73
C SER A 183 -5.01 0.66 11.58
N ILE A 184 -4.92 0.13 10.35
CA ILE A 184 -4.74 0.95 9.14
C ILE A 184 -5.89 1.96 9.01
N SER A 185 -7.10 1.59 9.45
CA SER A 185 -8.25 2.49 9.46
C SER A 185 -8.02 3.73 10.34
N ASN A 186 -7.31 3.62 11.46
CA ASN A 186 -6.98 4.78 12.31
C ASN A 186 -5.98 5.72 11.63
N ALA A 187 -4.96 5.14 10.96
CA ALA A 187 -3.96 5.92 10.23
C ALA A 187 -4.56 6.70 9.04
N LEU A 188 -5.66 6.20 8.46
CA LEU A 188 -6.34 6.79 7.30
C LEU A 188 -7.60 7.58 7.65
N GLY A 189 -8.03 7.59 8.91
CA GLY A 189 -9.28 8.23 9.34
C GLY A 189 -9.39 9.69 8.94
N SER A 190 -8.30 10.44 8.95
CA SER A 190 -8.25 11.84 8.51
C SER A 190 -8.47 12.01 6.99
N ALA A 191 -8.07 11.03 6.18
CA ALA A 191 -8.17 11.10 4.72
C ALA A 191 -9.51 10.53 4.19
N LEU A 192 -10.06 9.50 4.85
CA LEU A 192 -11.25 8.78 4.42
C LEU A 192 -12.51 9.03 5.29
N GLY A 193 -12.38 9.77 6.39
CA GLY A 193 -13.51 10.09 7.26
C GLY A 193 -14.29 8.85 7.72
N GLN A 194 -15.62 8.88 7.56
CA GLN A 194 -16.50 7.77 7.98
C GLN A 194 -16.27 6.47 7.21
N SER A 195 -15.73 6.52 5.98
CA SER A 195 -15.43 5.33 5.20
C SER A 195 -14.32 4.49 5.82
N ALA A 196 -13.44 5.08 6.65
CA ALA A 196 -12.44 4.32 7.41
C ALA A 196 -13.09 3.26 8.33
N ASN A 197 -14.22 3.55 8.94
CA ASN A 197 -14.96 2.58 9.77
C ASN A 197 -15.63 1.49 8.94
N LYS A 198 -16.08 1.82 7.72
CA LYS A 198 -16.73 0.87 6.81
C LYS A 198 -15.73 -0.07 6.15
N ILE A 199 -14.47 0.34 5.98
CA ILE A 199 -13.37 -0.57 5.61
C ILE A 199 -13.32 -1.75 6.60
N GLN A 200 -13.52 -1.51 7.89
CA GLN A 200 -13.56 -2.57 8.90
C GLN A 200 -14.69 -3.59 8.63
N THR A 201 -15.84 -3.14 8.14
CA THR A 201 -16.96 -4.02 7.76
C THR A 201 -16.62 -4.85 6.53
N LEU A 202 -15.98 -4.26 5.52
CA LEU A 202 -15.45 -4.98 4.34
C LEU A 202 -14.40 -6.02 4.71
N LEU A 203 -13.62 -5.77 5.77
CA LEU A 203 -12.62 -6.70 6.29
C LEU A 203 -13.21 -7.91 7.04
N ASN A 204 -14.52 -7.92 7.30
CA ASN A 204 -15.23 -9.09 7.83
C ASN A 204 -15.50 -10.16 6.77
N MET A 205 -14.98 -9.97 5.53
CA MET A 205 -14.85 -11.09 4.57
C MET A 205 -14.22 -12.29 5.25
N SER A 206 -14.70 -13.48 4.91
CA SER A 206 -14.15 -14.69 5.51
C SER A 206 -12.65 -14.73 5.28
N VAL A 207 -11.90 -15.07 6.33
CA VAL A 207 -10.44 -15.21 6.26
C VAL A 207 -10.05 -16.16 5.13
N ASP A 208 -10.89 -17.17 4.84
CA ASP A 208 -10.67 -18.14 3.77
C ASP A 208 -10.66 -17.52 2.37
N VAL A 209 -11.56 -16.55 2.10
CA VAL A 209 -11.57 -15.82 0.82
C VAL A 209 -10.31 -14.98 0.68
N LEU A 210 -9.96 -14.24 1.71
CA LEU A 210 -8.74 -13.42 1.73
C LEU A 210 -7.51 -14.32 1.58
N TYR A 211 -7.46 -15.46 2.30
CA TYR A 211 -6.36 -16.40 2.26
C TYR A 211 -6.20 -17.05 0.88
N SER A 212 -7.31 -17.37 0.19
CA SER A 212 -7.27 -17.92 -1.18
C SER A 212 -6.71 -16.93 -2.20
N ILE A 213 -7.02 -15.64 -2.05
CA ILE A 213 -6.46 -14.56 -2.90
C ILE A 213 -4.95 -14.47 -2.69
N PHE A 214 -4.52 -14.48 -1.42
CA PHE A 214 -3.10 -14.37 -1.10
C PHE A 214 -2.32 -15.65 -1.36
N ASN A 215 -2.92 -16.83 -1.23
CA ASN A 215 -2.26 -18.06 -1.63
C ASN A 215 -1.94 -18.06 -3.14
N SER A 216 -2.82 -17.55 -3.99
CA SER A 216 -2.48 -17.41 -5.42
C SER A 216 -1.30 -16.48 -5.66
N ILE A 217 -1.11 -15.45 -4.83
CA ILE A 217 0.05 -14.56 -4.85
C ILE A 217 1.29 -15.26 -4.26
N TYR A 218 1.11 -16.11 -3.22
CA TYR A 218 2.18 -16.76 -2.47
C TYR A 218 2.62 -18.12 -3.02
N GLU A 219 1.76 -18.86 -3.72
CA GLU A 219 2.11 -20.18 -4.28
C GLU A 219 3.19 -20.09 -5.36
N PHE A 220 3.27 -18.97 -6.07
CA PHE A 220 4.27 -18.75 -7.11
C PHE A 220 5.55 -18.06 -6.62
N GLY A 221 5.60 -17.58 -5.35
CA GLY A 221 6.70 -16.78 -4.82
C GLY A 221 7.46 -17.46 -3.69
N GLY A 222 8.78 -17.40 -3.76
CA GLY A 222 9.64 -17.76 -2.63
C GLY A 222 9.39 -16.86 -1.40
N PRO A 223 10.02 -17.16 -0.25
CA PRO A 223 9.80 -16.46 1.01
C PRO A 223 9.91 -14.92 0.93
N ALA A 224 10.72 -14.41 0.00
CA ALA A 224 10.91 -12.97 -0.20
C ALA A 224 9.63 -12.25 -0.63
N TYR A 225 8.86 -12.83 -1.58
CA TYR A 225 7.63 -12.20 -2.07
C TYR A 225 6.52 -12.12 -1.01
N LYS A 226 6.56 -13.00 0.00
CA LYS A 226 5.64 -12.93 1.15
C LYS A 226 5.81 -11.65 1.97
N VAL A 227 6.94 -10.98 1.84
CA VAL A 227 7.23 -9.69 2.47
C VAL A 227 7.11 -8.56 1.46
N THR A 228 7.72 -8.74 0.28
CA THR A 228 7.81 -7.68 -0.73
C THR A 228 6.43 -7.23 -1.21
N VAL A 229 5.53 -8.17 -1.56
CA VAL A 229 4.19 -7.82 -2.06
C VAL A 229 3.38 -7.02 -1.05
N PRO A 230 3.23 -7.46 0.22
CA PRO A 230 2.60 -6.65 1.27
C PRO A 230 3.21 -5.26 1.43
N CYS A 231 4.54 -5.17 1.45
CA CYS A 231 5.21 -3.88 1.60
C CYS A 231 4.94 -2.96 0.41
N VAL A 232 5.04 -3.45 -0.83
CA VAL A 232 4.77 -2.65 -2.04
C VAL A 232 3.32 -2.14 -2.04
N ILE A 233 2.35 -2.99 -1.72
CA ILE A 233 0.93 -2.57 -1.66
C ILE A 233 0.72 -1.50 -0.58
N HIS A 234 1.36 -1.64 0.57
CA HIS A 234 1.23 -0.65 1.64
C HIS A 234 1.90 0.68 1.28
N VAL A 235 3.08 0.66 0.65
CA VAL A 235 3.75 1.87 0.15
C VAL A 235 2.91 2.56 -0.91
N ALA A 236 2.32 1.81 -1.85
CA ALA A 236 1.41 2.33 -2.85
C ALA A 236 0.20 3.05 -2.22
N MET A 237 -0.40 2.48 -1.17
CA MET A 237 -1.47 3.12 -0.40
C MET A 237 -1.00 4.43 0.24
N LEU A 238 0.18 4.45 0.87
CA LEU A 238 0.74 5.67 1.48
C LEU A 238 0.98 6.76 0.44
N ARG A 239 1.51 6.41 -0.74
CA ARG A 239 1.73 7.33 -1.87
C ARG A 239 0.42 7.94 -2.35
N VAL A 240 -0.63 7.13 -2.53
CA VAL A 240 -1.96 7.63 -2.93
C VAL A 240 -2.53 8.56 -1.88
N LYS A 241 -2.37 8.26 -0.58
CA LYS A 241 -2.78 9.13 0.52
C LYS A 241 -2.10 10.49 0.44
N GLN A 242 -0.78 10.51 0.31
CA GLN A 242 0.01 11.75 0.23
C GLN A 242 -0.39 12.60 -0.97
N SER A 243 -0.58 11.98 -2.14
CA SER A 243 -1.07 12.65 -3.34
C SER A 243 -2.47 13.23 -3.16
N SER A 244 -3.38 12.50 -2.49
CA SER A 244 -4.73 12.97 -2.22
C SER A 244 -4.76 14.18 -1.29
N CYS A 245 -3.92 14.21 -0.27
CA CYS A 245 -3.79 15.34 0.65
C CYS A 245 -3.25 16.60 -0.07
N LEU A 246 -2.25 16.46 -0.95
CA LEU A 246 -1.69 17.58 -1.70
C LEU A 246 -2.74 18.25 -2.60
N LEU A 247 -3.61 17.47 -3.25
CA LEU A 247 -4.68 17.99 -4.11
C LEU A 247 -5.76 18.75 -3.31
N GLU A 248 -5.98 18.41 -2.05
CA GLU A 248 -6.92 19.16 -1.19
C GLU A 248 -6.37 20.53 -0.77
N TYR A 249 -5.07 20.64 -0.51
CA TYR A 249 -4.41 21.92 -0.21
C TYR A 249 -4.35 22.87 -1.41
N GLN A 250 -4.43 22.33 -2.64
CA GLN A 250 -4.38 23.12 -3.87
C GLN A 250 -5.76 23.59 -4.36
N LYS A 251 -6.86 23.21 -3.70
CA LYS A 251 -8.16 23.82 -4.00
C LYS A 251 -8.11 25.29 -3.62
N PRO A 252 -8.40 26.24 -4.56
CA PRO A 252 -8.46 27.64 -4.21
C PRO A 252 -9.47 27.85 -3.08
N CYS A 253 -9.12 28.65 -2.08
CA CYS A 253 -10.07 29.12 -1.07
C CYS A 253 -11.27 29.69 -1.84
N ASP A 254 -12.47 29.25 -1.52
CA ASP A 254 -13.70 29.78 -2.11
C ASP A 254 -13.74 31.29 -1.80
N PRO A 255 -13.68 32.19 -2.80
CA PRO A 255 -13.67 33.62 -2.54
C PRO A 255 -14.97 34.15 -1.93
N ASN A 256 -15.98 33.28 -1.77
CA ASN A 256 -17.30 33.62 -1.18
C ASN A 256 -17.45 33.31 0.31
N LEU A 257 -16.39 32.86 1.00
CA LEU A 257 -16.45 32.80 2.47
C LEU A 257 -16.33 34.22 3.05
N THR A 258 -17.43 35.00 2.97
CA THR A 258 -17.57 36.25 3.71
C THR A 258 -17.60 35.92 5.19
N LEU A 259 -16.58 36.38 5.91
CA LEU A 259 -16.58 36.47 7.37
C LEU A 259 -17.76 37.31 7.79
N THR A 260 -18.85 36.68 8.27
CA THR A 260 -19.89 37.37 9.00
C THR A 260 -19.31 37.76 10.35
N HIS A 261 -18.77 38.97 10.42
CA HIS A 261 -18.53 39.65 11.68
C HIS A 261 -19.89 39.92 12.35
N THR A 262 -20.22 39.16 13.37
CA THR A 262 -21.28 39.53 14.31
C THR A 262 -20.67 40.58 15.28
N THR A 263 -21.17 41.78 15.14
CA THR A 263 -21.06 42.87 16.09
C THR A 263 -21.82 42.57 17.37
#